data_a7fd2b23ae31c8ec1ae76a4881ab22f0
#
_entry.id   a7fd2b23ae31c8ec1ae76a4881ab22f0
#
_cell.length_a   1.000
_cell.length_b   1.000
_cell.length_c   1.000
_cell.angle_alpha   90.00
_cell.angle_beta   90.00
_cell.angle_gamma   90.00
#
_symmetry.space_group_name_H-M   'P 1'
#
loop_
_entity.id
_entity.type
_entity.pdbx_description
1 polymer ?
#
loop_
_entity_poly.entity_id
_entity_poly.type
_entity_poly.pdbx_seq_one_letter_code
_entity_poly.pdbx_strand_id
1 'polypeptide(L)'
;MATVETRGIKKHYGAVVAVNGVDLLTRDGEFLVLLGPSGCGKTTLLRMIAGFETPTAGELLIGGERVNDLPPRARKIAMVFQSYALYPHMTVFKNIAFPLKAQRVEKASIPKKVEWAASLFGIGHLMERKPRELSGGERQRVALARALVREPAVFLLDEPLSNLDAQLRASARDELQQFQRRIGTTTIYVTHDQVEAMGLGDRIVVMKAGTVRQIGTPQEIYHEPADAFVARFVGSPPMNLVQHQNYILGFRPEHFLPKGTQDGAAKVSTLPFRITRVEYLGADRLLYGILCGDFSDQKVIARLPSTVTVDIKAETTYDFTVEEKELKFFDTTTELRISTRPL
;
A
#
# COMPACT_ATOMS: atom_id res chain seq x y z
N MET A 1 16.67 16.75 -3.24
CA MET A 1 15.80 15.60 -3.55
C MET A 1 14.86 16.03 -4.64
N ALA A 2 14.07 15.14 -5.24
CA ALA A 2 13.23 15.53 -6.35
C ALA A 2 11.80 15.03 -6.15
N THR A 3 10.82 15.87 -6.47
CA THR A 3 9.42 15.50 -6.57
C THR A 3 9.16 14.74 -7.88
N VAL A 4 8.14 13.89 -7.88
CA VAL A 4 7.58 13.26 -9.08
C VAL A 4 6.19 13.79 -9.29
N GLU A 5 5.92 14.30 -10.48
CA GLU A 5 4.61 14.81 -10.86
C GLU A 5 4.13 14.14 -12.15
N THR A 6 2.86 13.73 -12.17
CA THR A 6 2.19 13.28 -13.39
C THR A 6 0.97 14.16 -13.64
N ARG A 7 0.75 14.57 -14.89
CA ARG A 7 -0.38 15.38 -15.32
C ARG A 7 -1.13 14.67 -16.43
N GLY A 8 -2.33 14.18 -16.12
CA GLY A 8 -3.19 13.46 -17.04
C GLY A 8 -2.53 12.26 -17.71
N ILE A 9 -1.60 11.57 -17.00
CA ILE A 9 -0.78 10.52 -17.59
C ILE A 9 -1.66 9.33 -18.02
N LYS A 10 -1.46 8.84 -19.25
CA LYS A 10 -2.19 7.71 -19.82
C LYS A 10 -1.24 6.68 -20.41
N LYS A 11 -1.62 5.41 -20.33
CA LYS A 11 -0.95 4.32 -21.03
C LYS A 11 -1.95 3.34 -21.60
N HIS A 12 -1.89 3.16 -22.89
CA HIS A 12 -2.69 2.19 -23.63
C HIS A 12 -1.77 1.14 -24.26
N TYR A 13 -2.18 -0.11 -24.22
CA TYR A 13 -1.59 -1.23 -24.95
C TYR A 13 -2.65 -1.77 -25.92
N GLY A 14 -2.66 -1.24 -27.13
CA GLY A 14 -3.75 -1.50 -28.07
C GLY A 14 -5.10 -1.04 -27.50
N ALA A 15 -6.03 -1.96 -27.36
CA ALA A 15 -7.36 -1.68 -26.78
C ALA A 15 -7.37 -1.63 -25.22
N VAL A 16 -6.30 -2.10 -24.56
CA VAL A 16 -6.24 -2.15 -23.10
C VAL A 16 -5.77 -0.82 -22.54
N VAL A 17 -6.58 -0.19 -21.69
CA VAL A 17 -6.23 1.03 -20.96
C VAL A 17 -5.63 0.65 -19.62
N ALA A 18 -4.31 0.67 -19.52
CA ALA A 18 -3.59 0.28 -18.31
C ALA A 18 -3.50 1.42 -17.27
N VAL A 19 -3.37 2.67 -17.73
CA VAL A 19 -3.40 3.89 -16.91
C VAL A 19 -4.21 4.94 -17.64
N ASN A 20 -5.14 5.60 -16.93
CA ASN A 20 -6.12 6.49 -17.52
C ASN A 20 -6.24 7.82 -16.76
N GLY A 21 -5.47 8.83 -17.21
CA GLY A 21 -5.57 10.19 -16.70
C GLY A 21 -5.18 10.30 -15.22
N VAL A 22 -4.00 9.77 -14.86
CA VAL A 22 -3.51 9.83 -13.48
C VAL A 22 -2.76 11.14 -13.25
N ASP A 23 -3.24 11.91 -12.28
CA ASP A 23 -2.59 13.08 -11.72
C ASP A 23 -2.01 12.72 -10.35
N LEU A 24 -0.72 12.96 -10.17
CA LEU A 24 0.02 12.63 -8.96
C LEU A 24 1.10 13.68 -8.72
N LEU A 25 1.26 14.09 -7.46
CA LEU A 25 2.37 14.92 -7.03
C LEU A 25 2.91 14.38 -5.70
N THR A 26 4.19 13.96 -5.70
CA THR A 26 4.89 13.60 -4.46
C THR A 26 5.38 14.85 -3.76
N ARG A 27 5.51 14.75 -2.43
CA ARG A 27 6.26 15.73 -1.63
C ARG A 27 7.75 15.35 -1.63
N ASP A 28 8.62 16.33 -1.38
CA ASP A 28 10.06 16.04 -1.28
C ASP A 28 10.34 15.13 -0.07
N GLY A 29 11.12 14.07 -0.27
CA GLY A 29 11.44 13.08 0.76
C GLY A 29 10.29 12.17 1.20
N GLU A 30 9.12 12.23 0.54
CA GLU A 30 7.94 11.44 0.87
C GLU A 30 8.11 9.95 0.57
N PHE A 31 7.51 9.11 1.42
CA PHE A 31 7.25 7.70 1.11
C PHE A 31 5.81 7.56 0.59
N LEU A 32 5.64 7.56 -0.72
CA LEU A 32 4.34 7.43 -1.37
C LEU A 32 4.08 5.98 -1.77
N VAL A 33 2.95 5.41 -1.35
CA VAL A 33 2.58 4.04 -1.67
C VAL A 33 1.48 4.00 -2.74
N LEU A 34 1.71 3.26 -3.82
CA LEU A 34 0.69 2.90 -4.80
C LEU A 34 0.06 1.57 -4.39
N LEU A 35 -1.19 1.60 -3.97
CA LEU A 35 -1.96 0.46 -3.47
C LEU A 35 -3.14 0.16 -4.41
N GLY A 36 -3.47 -1.11 -4.63
CA GLY A 36 -4.62 -1.51 -5.42
C GLY A 36 -4.58 -2.98 -5.83
N PRO A 37 -5.66 -3.53 -6.38
CA PRO A 37 -5.70 -4.93 -6.82
C PRO A 37 -4.70 -5.20 -7.95
N SER A 38 -4.40 -6.48 -8.18
CA SER A 38 -3.56 -6.89 -9.30
C SER A 38 -4.14 -6.41 -10.64
N GLY A 39 -3.26 -5.93 -11.54
CA GLY A 39 -3.68 -5.43 -12.85
C GLY A 39 -4.32 -4.02 -12.88
N CYS A 40 -4.38 -3.29 -11.75
CA CYS A 40 -4.97 -1.93 -11.75
C CYS A 40 -4.04 -0.82 -12.28
N GLY A 41 -2.82 -1.14 -12.77
CA GLY A 41 -1.94 -0.16 -13.43
C GLY A 41 -0.76 0.35 -12.61
N LYS A 42 -0.56 -0.06 -11.34
CA LYS A 42 0.52 0.40 -10.44
C LYS A 42 1.92 0.22 -11.04
N THR A 43 2.28 -1.02 -11.41
CA THR A 43 3.57 -1.34 -12.02
C THR A 43 3.75 -0.64 -13.36
N THR A 44 2.69 -0.45 -14.15
CA THR A 44 2.75 0.31 -15.40
C THR A 44 3.07 1.79 -15.14
N LEU A 45 2.41 2.40 -14.15
CA LEU A 45 2.72 3.76 -13.72
C LEU A 45 4.15 3.89 -13.23
N LEU A 46 4.60 2.96 -12.39
CA LEU A 46 5.98 2.94 -11.89
C LEU A 46 7.00 2.80 -13.04
N ARG A 47 6.73 1.94 -14.03
CA ARG A 47 7.60 1.76 -15.21
C ARG A 47 7.63 2.99 -16.11
N MET A 48 6.51 3.73 -16.23
CA MET A 48 6.50 5.01 -16.93
C MET A 48 7.38 6.04 -16.20
N ILE A 49 7.30 6.13 -14.88
CA ILE A 49 8.16 7.00 -14.06
C ILE A 49 9.63 6.60 -14.24
N ALA A 50 9.91 5.30 -14.24
CA ALA A 50 11.27 4.78 -14.47
C ALA A 50 11.81 4.99 -15.89
N GLY A 51 10.94 5.22 -16.89
CA GLY A 51 11.30 5.37 -18.31
C GLY A 51 11.46 4.06 -19.05
N PHE A 52 10.96 2.95 -18.48
CA PHE A 52 10.86 1.65 -19.19
C PHE A 52 9.62 1.57 -20.09
N GLU A 53 8.64 2.44 -19.84
CA GLU A 53 7.43 2.58 -20.66
C GLU A 53 7.24 4.04 -21.02
N THR A 54 6.88 4.30 -22.27
CA THR A 54 6.53 5.65 -22.72
C THR A 54 5.04 5.89 -22.49
N PRO A 55 4.63 7.01 -21.88
CA PRO A 55 3.22 7.38 -21.80
C PRO A 55 2.59 7.53 -23.19
N THR A 56 1.33 7.16 -23.32
CA THR A 56 0.55 7.40 -24.55
C THR A 56 0.09 8.85 -24.62
N ALA A 57 -0.18 9.49 -23.47
CA ALA A 57 -0.54 10.89 -23.33
C ALA A 57 -0.21 11.39 -21.92
N GLY A 58 -0.26 12.71 -21.72
CA GLY A 58 0.03 13.37 -20.46
C GLY A 58 1.52 13.67 -20.27
N GLU A 59 1.85 14.26 -19.14
CA GLU A 59 3.21 14.71 -18.82
C GLU A 59 3.72 14.04 -17.55
N LEU A 60 5.00 13.74 -17.54
CA LEU A 60 5.75 13.25 -16.39
C LEU A 60 6.91 14.18 -16.10
N LEU A 61 7.00 14.68 -14.86
CA LEU A 61 8.07 15.56 -14.41
C LEU A 61 8.80 14.92 -13.21
N ILE A 62 10.12 15.10 -13.16
CA ILE A 62 10.94 14.73 -12.00
C ILE A 62 11.79 15.97 -11.64
N GLY A 63 11.63 16.47 -10.41
CA GLY A 63 12.27 17.71 -9.98
C GLY A 63 11.87 18.93 -10.82
N GLY A 64 10.64 18.95 -11.35
CA GLY A 64 10.13 20.02 -12.22
C GLY A 64 10.54 19.91 -13.69
N GLU A 65 11.42 19.00 -14.06
CA GLU A 65 11.86 18.77 -15.44
C GLU A 65 10.99 17.70 -16.11
N ARG A 66 10.48 17.96 -17.31
CA ARG A 66 9.75 16.99 -18.11
C ARG A 66 10.67 15.88 -18.61
N VAL A 67 10.29 14.62 -18.29
CA VAL A 67 11.15 13.44 -18.53
C VAL A 67 10.53 12.41 -19.48
N ASN A 68 9.40 12.70 -20.13
CA ASN A 68 8.70 11.75 -21.01
C ASN A 68 9.64 11.05 -22.00
N ASP A 69 10.52 11.81 -22.63
CA ASP A 69 11.39 11.37 -23.72
C ASP A 69 12.79 10.95 -23.22
N LEU A 70 13.05 11.07 -21.91
CA LEU A 70 14.35 10.70 -21.35
C LEU A 70 14.43 9.20 -21.04
N PRO A 71 15.53 8.53 -21.43
CA PRO A 71 15.74 7.13 -21.08
C PRO A 71 16.01 6.96 -19.55
N PRO A 72 15.81 5.77 -18.99
CA PRO A 72 15.96 5.52 -17.54
C PRO A 72 17.28 6.02 -16.94
N ARG A 73 18.37 5.90 -17.68
CA ARG A 73 19.72 6.33 -17.24
C ARG A 73 19.82 7.85 -17.01
N ALA A 74 19.00 8.66 -17.67
CA ALA A 74 19.03 10.13 -17.61
C ALA A 74 18.10 10.69 -16.51
N ARG A 75 17.19 9.88 -15.94
CA ARG A 75 16.17 10.35 -14.99
C ARG A 75 16.65 10.46 -13.54
N LYS A 76 17.91 10.15 -13.25
CA LYS A 76 18.50 10.15 -11.88
C LYS A 76 17.66 9.36 -10.86
N ILE A 77 17.07 8.28 -11.28
CA ILE A 77 16.25 7.37 -10.44
C ILE A 77 16.97 6.05 -10.19
N ALA A 78 16.58 5.34 -9.14
CA ALA A 78 16.91 3.94 -8.96
C ALA A 78 15.64 3.12 -8.78
N MET A 79 15.61 1.93 -9.38
CA MET A 79 14.47 1.01 -9.28
C MET A 79 14.91 -0.33 -8.72
N VAL A 80 14.14 -0.85 -7.78
CA VAL A 80 14.23 -2.22 -7.26
C VAL A 80 13.03 -2.98 -7.79
N PHE A 81 13.29 -4.06 -8.52
CA PHE A 81 12.26 -4.92 -9.10
C PHE A 81 11.81 -6.00 -8.12
N GLN A 82 10.62 -6.52 -8.28
CA GLN A 82 10.05 -7.61 -7.51
C GLN A 82 10.96 -8.84 -7.42
N SER A 83 11.66 -9.19 -8.51
CA SER A 83 12.63 -10.30 -8.57
C SER A 83 14.02 -9.94 -8.03
N TYR A 84 14.19 -8.71 -7.49
CA TYR A 84 15.48 -8.12 -7.11
C TYR A 84 16.45 -7.92 -8.27
N ALA A 85 16.34 -8.67 -9.37
CA ALA A 85 17.15 -8.61 -10.59
C ALA A 85 18.68 -8.58 -10.32
N LEU A 86 19.15 -9.34 -9.32
CA LEU A 86 20.59 -9.49 -9.05
C LEU A 86 21.27 -10.29 -10.16
N TYR A 87 22.51 -9.91 -10.50
CA TYR A 87 23.33 -10.65 -11.45
C TYR A 87 23.83 -11.94 -10.80
N PRO A 88 23.36 -13.13 -11.23
CA PRO A 88 23.59 -14.39 -10.49
C PRO A 88 25.05 -14.87 -10.52
N HIS A 89 25.81 -14.44 -11.53
CA HIS A 89 27.22 -14.78 -11.70
C HIS A 89 28.18 -13.85 -10.96
N MET A 90 27.69 -12.71 -10.45
CA MET A 90 28.47 -11.72 -9.72
C MET A 90 28.37 -11.91 -8.21
N THR A 91 29.43 -11.57 -7.46
CA THR A 91 29.38 -11.49 -6.01
C THR A 91 28.53 -10.28 -5.56
N VAL A 92 28.19 -10.20 -4.28
CA VAL A 92 27.50 -9.05 -3.68
C VAL A 92 28.24 -7.75 -3.97
N PHE A 93 29.54 -7.73 -3.70
CA PHE A 93 30.39 -6.57 -4.01
C PHE A 93 30.28 -6.15 -5.49
N LYS A 94 30.39 -7.12 -6.42
CA LYS A 94 30.30 -6.83 -7.85
C LYS A 94 28.91 -6.35 -8.27
N ASN A 95 27.84 -6.90 -7.67
CA ASN A 95 26.47 -6.44 -7.89
C ASN A 95 26.28 -4.96 -7.49
N ILE A 96 26.76 -4.59 -6.30
CA ILE A 96 26.64 -3.20 -5.80
C ILE A 96 27.56 -2.25 -6.59
N ALA A 97 28.78 -2.69 -6.95
CA ALA A 97 29.72 -1.89 -7.71
C ALA A 97 29.34 -1.69 -9.20
N PHE A 98 28.48 -2.55 -9.75
CA PHE A 98 28.15 -2.54 -11.18
C PHE A 98 27.60 -1.19 -11.68
N PRO A 99 26.60 -0.56 -11.02
CA PRO A 99 26.10 0.74 -11.44
C PRO A 99 27.18 1.83 -11.45
N LEU A 100 28.07 1.85 -10.49
CA LEU A 100 29.18 2.83 -10.42
C LEU A 100 30.14 2.68 -11.59
N LYS A 101 30.46 1.42 -11.96
CA LYS A 101 31.28 1.14 -13.14
C LYS A 101 30.60 1.58 -14.42
N ALA A 102 29.29 1.36 -14.55
CA ALA A 102 28.50 1.78 -15.71
C ALA A 102 28.45 3.32 -15.84
N GLN A 103 28.44 4.03 -14.71
CA GLN A 103 28.53 5.51 -14.64
C GLN A 103 29.96 6.04 -14.81
N ARG A 104 30.96 5.16 -14.99
CA ARG A 104 32.39 5.53 -15.12
C ARG A 104 32.94 6.27 -13.90
N VAL A 105 32.42 5.96 -12.70
CA VAL A 105 32.96 6.49 -11.45
C VAL A 105 34.42 6.06 -11.29
N GLU A 106 35.24 6.92 -10.71
CA GLU A 106 36.65 6.66 -10.47
C GLU A 106 36.86 5.33 -9.73
N LYS A 107 37.71 4.46 -10.28
CA LYS A 107 37.93 3.10 -9.77
C LYS A 107 38.38 3.08 -8.31
N ALA A 108 39.18 4.03 -7.88
CA ALA A 108 39.67 4.13 -6.49
C ALA A 108 38.56 4.43 -5.48
N SER A 109 37.48 5.12 -5.89
CA SER A 109 36.39 5.52 -5.01
C SER A 109 35.30 4.42 -4.88
N ILE A 110 35.25 3.44 -5.81
CA ILE A 110 34.21 2.41 -5.84
C ILE A 110 34.18 1.57 -4.55
N PRO A 111 35.29 1.04 -4.00
CA PRO A 111 35.24 0.25 -2.78
C PRO A 111 34.59 0.99 -1.62
N LYS A 112 34.99 2.23 -1.38
CA LYS A 112 34.47 3.08 -0.29
C LYS A 112 32.95 3.31 -0.42
N LYS A 113 32.44 3.58 -1.65
CA LYS A 113 31.00 3.74 -1.91
C LYS A 113 30.22 2.44 -1.70
N VAL A 114 30.80 1.29 -2.10
CA VAL A 114 30.19 -0.01 -1.89
C VAL A 114 30.13 -0.37 -0.41
N GLU A 115 31.21 -0.16 0.34
CA GLU A 115 31.28 -0.36 1.79
C GLU A 115 30.26 0.51 2.53
N TRP A 116 30.17 1.79 2.14
CA TRP A 116 29.17 2.71 2.69
C TRP A 116 27.74 2.18 2.46
N ALA A 117 27.38 1.82 1.23
CA ALA A 117 26.05 1.29 0.93
C ALA A 117 25.79 -0.02 1.67
N ALA A 118 26.79 -0.91 1.73
CA ALA A 118 26.71 -2.18 2.42
C ALA A 118 26.52 -2.03 3.94
N SER A 119 27.18 -1.05 4.56
CA SER A 119 27.10 -0.78 6.00
C SER A 119 25.69 -0.33 6.41
N LEU A 120 24.98 0.41 5.54
CA LEU A 120 23.61 0.87 5.81
C LEU A 120 22.61 -0.28 5.91
N PHE A 121 22.89 -1.39 5.25
CA PHE A 121 22.03 -2.58 5.24
C PHE A 121 22.60 -3.75 6.04
N GLY A 122 23.72 -3.57 6.75
CA GLY A 122 24.35 -4.63 7.56
C GLY A 122 24.86 -5.83 6.76
N ILE A 123 25.16 -5.68 5.47
CA ILE A 123 25.55 -6.76 4.55
C ILE A 123 27.05 -6.86 4.26
N GLY A 124 27.89 -6.14 5.01
CA GLY A 124 29.35 -6.14 4.80
C GLY A 124 30.01 -7.53 4.84
N HIS A 125 29.47 -8.42 5.66
CA HIS A 125 29.96 -9.82 5.78
C HIS A 125 29.57 -10.73 4.58
N LEU A 126 28.76 -10.24 3.63
CA LEU A 126 28.25 -11.01 2.47
C LEU A 126 28.99 -10.68 1.17
N MET A 127 29.97 -9.77 1.17
CA MET A 127 30.56 -9.18 -0.04
C MET A 127 31.06 -10.18 -1.07
N GLU A 128 31.62 -11.32 -0.63
CA GLU A 128 32.17 -12.35 -1.51
C GLU A 128 31.11 -13.41 -1.93
N ARG A 129 29.94 -13.43 -1.31
CA ARG A 129 28.87 -14.38 -1.65
C ARG A 129 28.22 -14.03 -2.98
N LYS A 130 27.62 -15.05 -3.62
CA LYS A 130 26.79 -14.90 -4.82
C LYS A 130 25.30 -14.94 -4.43
N PRO A 131 24.39 -14.41 -5.27
CA PRO A 131 22.94 -14.37 -4.99
C PRO A 131 22.31 -15.70 -4.58
N ARG A 132 22.80 -16.83 -5.12
CA ARG A 132 22.32 -18.19 -4.78
C ARG A 132 22.64 -18.61 -3.33
N GLU A 133 23.59 -17.94 -2.70
CA GLU A 133 24.08 -18.23 -1.35
C GLU A 133 23.44 -17.30 -0.30
N LEU A 134 22.45 -16.51 -0.72
CA LEU A 134 21.76 -15.51 0.08
C LEU A 134 20.31 -15.93 0.38
N SER A 135 19.83 -15.60 1.58
CA SER A 135 18.41 -15.65 1.93
C SER A 135 17.60 -14.62 1.14
N GLY A 136 16.26 -14.69 1.19
CA GLY A 136 15.37 -13.73 0.55
C GLY A 136 15.62 -12.29 1.03
N GLY A 137 15.69 -12.10 2.34
CA GLY A 137 15.97 -10.79 2.94
C GLY A 137 17.37 -10.26 2.62
N GLU A 138 18.40 -11.13 2.59
CA GLU A 138 19.75 -10.72 2.18
C GLU A 138 19.77 -10.28 0.69
N ARG A 139 19.09 -11.01 -0.21
CA ARG A 139 18.96 -10.60 -1.63
C ARG A 139 18.29 -9.24 -1.76
N GLN A 140 17.25 -8.98 -0.99
CA GLN A 140 16.58 -7.68 -0.97
C GLN A 140 17.52 -6.57 -0.51
N ARG A 141 18.22 -6.75 0.62
CA ARG A 141 19.19 -5.75 1.12
C ARG A 141 20.31 -5.46 0.12
N VAL A 142 20.80 -6.48 -0.58
CA VAL A 142 21.77 -6.28 -1.66
C VAL A 142 21.18 -5.48 -2.83
N ALA A 143 19.93 -5.72 -3.21
CA ALA A 143 19.26 -4.97 -4.27
C ALA A 143 19.05 -3.49 -3.88
N LEU A 144 18.65 -3.23 -2.63
CA LEU A 144 18.53 -1.89 -2.08
C LEU A 144 19.89 -1.16 -2.04
N ALA A 145 20.96 -1.83 -1.57
CA ALA A 145 22.32 -1.26 -1.56
C ALA A 145 22.80 -0.95 -2.99
N ARG A 146 22.54 -1.84 -3.96
CA ARG A 146 22.86 -1.59 -5.38
C ARG A 146 22.10 -0.40 -5.97
N ALA A 147 20.87 -0.19 -5.54
CA ALA A 147 20.07 0.96 -5.95
C ALA A 147 20.59 2.26 -5.30
N LEU A 148 20.88 2.21 -4.00
CA LEU A 148 21.33 3.36 -3.20
C LEU A 148 22.69 3.92 -3.62
N VAL A 149 23.64 3.04 -3.96
CA VAL A 149 25.01 3.45 -4.27
C VAL A 149 25.11 4.46 -5.42
N ARG A 150 24.03 4.59 -6.21
CA ARG A 150 23.89 5.60 -7.28
C ARG A 150 23.47 6.98 -6.77
N GLU A 151 23.15 7.12 -5.49
CA GLU A 151 22.64 8.37 -4.89
C GLU A 151 21.48 8.96 -5.70
N PRO A 152 20.38 8.20 -5.91
CA PRO A 152 19.28 8.61 -6.78
C PRO A 152 18.48 9.76 -6.16
N ALA A 153 17.90 10.62 -7.01
CA ALA A 153 16.97 11.66 -6.59
C ALA A 153 15.57 11.08 -6.20
N VAL A 154 15.19 9.92 -6.77
CA VAL A 154 13.94 9.20 -6.48
C VAL A 154 14.19 7.70 -6.45
N PHE A 155 13.63 7.02 -5.44
CA PHE A 155 13.56 5.57 -5.35
C PHE A 155 12.23 5.04 -5.87
N LEU A 156 12.26 3.99 -6.68
CA LEU A 156 11.11 3.27 -7.19
C LEU A 156 11.20 1.82 -6.75
N LEU A 157 10.22 1.33 -6.00
CA LEU A 157 10.21 0.00 -5.40
C LEU A 157 8.97 -0.76 -5.90
N ASP A 158 9.17 -1.81 -6.71
CA ASP A 158 8.10 -2.62 -7.30
C ASP A 158 7.95 -3.92 -6.51
N GLU A 159 7.00 -3.96 -5.56
CA GLU A 159 6.69 -5.08 -4.68
C GLU A 159 7.93 -5.76 -4.03
N PRO A 160 8.84 -5.01 -3.40
CA PRO A 160 10.13 -5.55 -2.99
C PRO A 160 10.06 -6.54 -1.82
N LEU A 161 8.91 -6.65 -1.12
CA LEU A 161 8.71 -7.56 0.00
C LEU A 161 7.90 -8.81 -0.36
N SER A 162 7.34 -8.89 -1.58
CA SER A 162 6.41 -9.95 -1.98
C SER A 162 7.00 -11.37 -1.95
N ASN A 163 8.31 -11.51 -2.12
CA ASN A 163 9.02 -12.79 -2.14
C ASN A 163 9.52 -13.25 -0.75
N LEU A 164 9.13 -12.56 0.33
CA LEU A 164 9.49 -12.90 1.70
C LEU A 164 8.34 -13.63 2.40
N ASP A 165 8.66 -14.55 3.30
CA ASP A 165 7.68 -15.11 4.22
C ASP A 165 7.14 -14.05 5.20
N ALA A 166 6.05 -14.34 5.92
CA ALA A 166 5.35 -13.37 6.74
C ALA A 166 6.21 -12.79 7.87
N GLN A 167 7.06 -13.61 8.50
CA GLN A 167 7.92 -13.18 9.60
C GLN A 167 9.04 -12.26 9.11
N LEU A 168 9.74 -12.66 8.04
CA LEU A 168 10.77 -11.84 7.42
C LEU A 168 10.21 -10.55 6.80
N ARG A 169 8.97 -10.58 6.29
CA ARG A 169 8.32 -9.40 5.72
C ARG A 169 8.07 -8.32 6.77
N ALA A 170 7.67 -8.69 7.99
CA ALA A 170 7.46 -7.73 9.08
C ALA A 170 8.76 -6.99 9.43
N SER A 171 9.86 -7.71 9.66
CA SER A 171 11.16 -7.09 9.96
C SER A 171 11.72 -6.27 8.79
N ALA A 172 11.59 -6.78 7.56
CA ALA A 172 12.06 -6.08 6.36
C ALA A 172 11.29 -4.77 6.10
N ARG A 173 9.99 -4.72 6.45
CA ARG A 173 9.19 -3.49 6.39
C ARG A 173 9.76 -2.43 7.34
N ASP A 174 10.03 -2.79 8.59
CA ASP A 174 10.59 -1.85 9.58
C ASP A 174 11.98 -1.35 9.16
N GLU A 175 12.84 -2.26 8.67
CA GLU A 175 14.16 -1.90 8.12
C GLU A 175 14.04 -0.92 6.95
N LEU A 176 13.09 -1.16 6.03
CA LEU A 176 12.87 -0.30 4.86
C LEU A 176 12.39 1.09 5.26
N GLN A 177 11.50 1.19 6.25
CA GLN A 177 11.03 2.47 6.77
C GLN A 177 12.16 3.26 7.44
N GLN A 178 12.95 2.60 8.31
CA GLN A 178 14.11 3.23 8.94
C GLN A 178 15.14 3.69 7.90
N PHE A 179 15.40 2.86 6.89
CA PHE A 179 16.29 3.18 5.79
C PHE A 179 15.82 4.45 5.04
N GLN A 180 14.55 4.48 4.63
CA GLN A 180 14.02 5.63 3.88
C GLN A 180 14.08 6.93 4.70
N ARG A 181 13.70 6.87 5.99
CA ARG A 181 13.81 8.03 6.90
C ARG A 181 15.25 8.52 7.03
N ARG A 182 16.21 7.60 7.06
CA ARG A 182 17.66 7.94 7.19
C ARG A 182 18.21 8.61 5.95
N ILE A 183 17.79 8.20 4.75
CA ILE A 183 18.27 8.77 3.48
C ILE A 183 17.44 9.98 3.04
N GLY A 184 16.17 10.06 3.47
CA GLY A 184 15.24 11.14 3.14
C GLY A 184 14.84 11.24 1.67
N THR A 185 15.24 10.30 0.80
CA THR A 185 14.96 10.34 -0.64
C THR A 185 13.50 10.04 -0.94
N THR A 186 12.88 10.82 -1.81
CA THR A 186 11.51 10.58 -2.31
C THR A 186 11.39 9.15 -2.82
N THR A 187 10.43 8.40 -2.28
CA THR A 187 10.25 6.97 -2.58
C THR A 187 8.83 6.70 -3.07
N ILE A 188 8.69 6.02 -4.20
CA ILE A 188 7.41 5.49 -4.68
C ILE A 188 7.47 3.98 -4.55
N TYR A 189 6.55 3.44 -3.77
CA TYR A 189 6.45 2.03 -3.41
C TYR A 189 5.18 1.41 -3.97
N VAL A 190 5.29 0.33 -4.71
CA VAL A 190 4.14 -0.43 -5.21
C VAL A 190 3.92 -1.65 -4.34
N THR A 191 2.69 -1.86 -3.92
CA THR A 191 2.27 -3.08 -3.23
C THR A 191 0.80 -3.39 -3.50
N HIS A 192 0.40 -4.62 -3.25
CA HIS A 192 -1.00 -5.04 -3.10
C HIS A 192 -1.32 -5.39 -1.64
N ASP A 193 -0.33 -5.36 -0.75
CA ASP A 193 -0.48 -5.64 0.68
C ASP A 193 -0.86 -4.36 1.44
N GLN A 194 -2.03 -4.39 2.08
CA GLN A 194 -2.58 -3.25 2.82
C GLN A 194 -1.76 -2.95 4.08
N VAL A 195 -1.22 -3.99 4.75
CA VAL A 195 -0.41 -3.81 5.96
C VAL A 195 0.90 -3.10 5.65
N GLU A 196 1.50 -3.40 4.48
CA GLU A 196 2.66 -2.66 3.99
C GLU A 196 2.29 -1.20 3.69
N ALA A 197 1.19 -0.97 2.98
CA ALA A 197 0.76 0.37 2.60
C ALA A 197 0.47 1.25 3.82
N MET A 198 -0.28 0.71 4.79
CA MET A 198 -0.66 1.42 6.01
C MET A 198 0.52 1.68 6.95
N GLY A 199 1.50 0.75 6.97
CA GLY A 199 2.67 0.85 7.87
C GLY A 199 3.84 1.68 7.32
N LEU A 200 4.00 1.77 6.00
CA LEU A 200 5.15 2.42 5.36
C LEU A 200 4.83 3.84 4.84
N GLY A 201 3.62 4.05 4.30
CA GLY A 201 3.30 5.24 3.53
C GLY A 201 3.09 6.49 4.38
N ASP A 202 3.70 7.60 4.00
CA ASP A 202 3.26 8.92 4.45
C ASP A 202 1.91 9.26 3.81
N ARG A 203 1.75 8.92 2.52
CA ARG A 203 0.47 8.90 1.79
C ARG A 203 0.33 7.63 0.95
N ILE A 204 -0.92 7.26 0.75
CA ILE A 204 -1.33 6.11 -0.07
C ILE A 204 -2.15 6.62 -1.25
N VAL A 205 -1.85 6.13 -2.44
CA VAL A 205 -2.63 6.30 -3.67
C VAL A 205 -3.38 4.99 -3.92
N VAL A 206 -4.68 4.98 -3.71
CA VAL A 206 -5.51 3.81 -4.00
C VAL A 206 -5.92 3.84 -5.46
N MET A 207 -5.55 2.79 -6.20
CA MET A 207 -5.81 2.67 -7.64
C MET A 207 -6.82 1.57 -7.95
N LYS A 208 -7.71 1.84 -8.93
CA LYS A 208 -8.65 0.85 -9.51
C LYS A 208 -8.75 1.07 -11.01
N ALA A 209 -8.57 0.01 -11.79
CA ALA A 209 -8.77 0.02 -13.25
C ALA A 209 -8.09 1.21 -13.97
N GLY A 210 -6.80 1.44 -13.67
CA GLY A 210 -6.00 2.48 -14.29
C GLY A 210 -6.22 3.90 -13.77
N THR A 211 -7.13 4.10 -12.81
CA THR A 211 -7.45 5.43 -12.23
C THR A 211 -7.11 5.50 -10.75
N VAL A 212 -6.87 6.71 -10.26
CA VAL A 212 -6.75 7.00 -8.83
C VAL A 212 -8.15 7.16 -8.23
N ARG A 213 -8.44 6.45 -7.15
CA ARG A 213 -9.72 6.56 -6.42
C ARG A 213 -9.61 7.50 -5.21
N GLN A 214 -8.49 7.46 -4.50
CA GLN A 214 -8.21 8.34 -3.38
C GLN A 214 -6.70 8.48 -3.18
N ILE A 215 -6.27 9.66 -2.72
CA ILE A 215 -4.93 9.93 -2.20
C ILE A 215 -5.10 10.53 -0.83
N GLY A 216 -4.41 9.99 0.17
CA GLY A 216 -4.47 10.50 1.54
C GLY A 216 -3.47 9.79 2.45
N THR A 217 -3.39 10.24 3.70
CA THR A 217 -2.67 9.53 4.75
C THR A 217 -3.32 8.17 5.02
N PRO A 218 -2.59 7.20 5.63
CA PRO A 218 -3.18 5.94 6.03
C PRO A 218 -4.48 6.10 6.84
N GLN A 219 -4.52 7.05 7.76
CA GLN A 219 -5.70 7.34 8.58
C GLN A 219 -6.87 7.84 7.74
N GLU A 220 -6.66 8.79 6.82
CA GLU A 220 -7.69 9.29 5.92
C GLU A 220 -8.26 8.18 5.02
N ILE A 221 -7.40 7.35 4.43
CA ILE A 221 -7.82 6.23 3.59
C ILE A 221 -8.68 5.23 4.37
N TYR A 222 -8.33 4.95 5.63
CA TYR A 222 -9.04 3.99 6.47
C TYR A 222 -10.36 4.54 7.03
N HIS A 223 -10.32 5.72 7.65
CA HIS A 223 -11.47 6.29 8.36
C HIS A 223 -12.40 7.09 7.46
N GLU A 224 -11.87 7.69 6.38
CA GLU A 224 -12.59 8.60 5.50
C GLU A 224 -12.52 8.15 4.02
N PRO A 225 -12.96 6.90 3.71
CA PRO A 225 -12.92 6.41 2.33
C PRO A 225 -13.77 7.28 1.41
N ALA A 226 -13.21 7.63 0.24
CA ALA A 226 -13.86 8.50 -0.74
C ALA A 226 -15.01 7.80 -1.49
N ASP A 227 -14.98 6.49 -1.55
CA ASP A 227 -16.02 5.68 -2.19
C ASP A 227 -16.14 4.27 -1.57
N ALA A 228 -17.18 3.55 -1.95
CA ALA A 228 -17.47 2.20 -1.47
C ALA A 228 -16.37 1.19 -1.87
N PHE A 229 -15.67 1.42 -2.99
CA PHE A 229 -14.54 0.57 -3.36
C PHE A 229 -13.39 0.71 -2.36
N VAL A 230 -12.95 1.94 -2.05
CA VAL A 230 -11.88 2.18 -1.06
C VAL A 230 -12.28 1.64 0.30
N ALA A 231 -13.52 1.86 0.73
CA ALA A 231 -14.07 1.36 1.99
C ALA A 231 -13.98 -0.17 2.11
N ARG A 232 -14.32 -0.88 1.02
CA ARG A 232 -14.25 -2.35 0.96
C ARG A 232 -12.84 -2.87 0.74
N PHE A 233 -12.04 -2.16 -0.03
CA PHE A 233 -10.70 -2.61 -0.41
C PHE A 233 -9.71 -2.51 0.75
N VAL A 234 -9.84 -1.50 1.63
CA VAL A 234 -8.93 -1.26 2.75
C VAL A 234 -9.53 -1.74 4.07
N GLY A 235 -8.77 -2.55 4.80
CA GLY A 235 -9.17 -3.17 6.07
C GLY A 235 -9.33 -4.69 5.97
N SER A 236 -9.02 -5.36 7.07
CA SER A 236 -9.18 -6.83 7.20
C SER A 236 -9.74 -7.16 8.59
N PRO A 237 -11.02 -7.54 8.66
CA PRO A 237 -12.02 -7.63 7.60
C PRO A 237 -12.32 -6.28 6.91
N PRO A 238 -12.90 -6.30 5.69
CA PRO A 238 -13.31 -5.08 5.00
C PRO A 238 -14.46 -4.35 5.72
N MET A 239 -14.69 -3.07 5.38
CA MET A 239 -15.88 -2.34 5.85
C MET A 239 -17.16 -3.07 5.44
N ASN A 240 -18.09 -3.27 6.37
CA ASN A 240 -19.44 -3.72 6.06
C ASN A 240 -20.11 -2.66 5.18
N LEU A 241 -20.64 -3.07 4.03
CA LEU A 241 -21.41 -2.21 3.14
C LEU A 241 -22.80 -2.82 2.99
N VAL A 242 -23.77 -2.14 3.54
CA VAL A 242 -25.16 -2.58 3.66
C VAL A 242 -26.03 -1.75 2.74
N GLN A 243 -26.74 -2.41 1.81
CA GLN A 243 -27.60 -1.73 0.84
C GLN A 243 -28.89 -1.24 1.51
N HIS A 244 -29.22 0.01 1.24
CA HIS A 244 -30.52 0.60 1.54
C HIS A 244 -31.14 1.13 0.25
N GLN A 245 -32.45 1.46 0.26
CA GLN A 245 -33.14 1.95 -0.95
C GLN A 245 -32.44 3.15 -1.59
N ASN A 246 -31.91 4.08 -0.79
CA ASN A 246 -31.41 5.38 -1.24
C ASN A 246 -29.92 5.59 -0.99
N TYR A 247 -29.23 4.66 -0.32
CA TYR A 247 -27.81 4.76 0.00
C TYR A 247 -27.20 3.40 0.36
N ILE A 248 -25.88 3.34 0.38
CA ILE A 248 -25.13 2.23 0.96
C ILE A 248 -24.63 2.70 2.32
N LEU A 249 -24.97 1.96 3.38
CA LEU A 249 -24.47 2.20 4.73
C LEU A 249 -23.15 1.46 4.94
N GLY A 250 -22.12 2.18 5.36
CA GLY A 250 -20.81 1.62 5.67
C GLY A 250 -20.47 1.74 7.15
N PHE A 251 -19.91 0.66 7.73
CA PHE A 251 -19.32 0.70 9.08
C PHE A 251 -18.22 -0.35 9.22
N ARG A 252 -17.18 -0.01 9.98
CA ARG A 252 -16.07 -0.93 10.22
C ARG A 252 -16.45 -2.05 11.17
N PRO A 253 -15.95 -3.29 10.97
CA PRO A 253 -16.22 -4.43 11.84
C PRO A 253 -15.90 -4.19 13.32
N GLU A 254 -14.85 -3.45 13.62
CA GLU A 254 -14.41 -3.12 14.98
C GLU A 254 -15.29 -2.08 15.69
N HIS A 255 -16.09 -1.33 14.94
CA HIS A 255 -17.06 -0.37 15.49
C HIS A 255 -18.46 -0.98 15.68
N PHE A 256 -18.67 -2.21 15.20
CA PHE A 256 -19.93 -2.93 15.35
C PHE A 256 -19.86 -3.84 16.58
N LEU A 257 -20.35 -3.32 17.73
CA LEU A 257 -20.14 -3.91 19.04
C LEU A 257 -21.48 -4.31 19.69
N PRO A 258 -21.49 -5.34 20.57
CA PRO A 258 -22.69 -5.70 21.34
C PRO A 258 -23.19 -4.51 22.16
N LYS A 259 -24.51 -4.31 22.20
CA LYS A 259 -25.15 -3.26 22.99
C LYS A 259 -24.73 -3.35 24.46
N GLY A 260 -24.37 -2.21 25.04
CA GLY A 260 -23.92 -2.11 26.43
C GLY A 260 -22.42 -2.31 26.64
N THR A 261 -21.63 -2.48 25.55
CA THR A 261 -20.17 -2.55 25.62
C THR A 261 -19.47 -1.21 25.31
N GLN A 262 -20.24 -0.21 24.88
CA GLN A 262 -19.75 1.15 24.62
C GLN A 262 -20.16 2.09 25.76
N ASP A 263 -19.26 3.01 26.14
CA ASP A 263 -19.54 3.99 27.18
C ASP A 263 -20.60 5.01 26.74
N GLY A 264 -21.60 5.20 27.58
CA GLY A 264 -22.95 5.69 27.35
C GLY A 264 -23.17 7.16 26.97
N ALA A 265 -22.22 7.86 26.31
CA ALA A 265 -22.41 9.28 25.94
C ALA A 265 -22.62 9.53 24.43
N ALA A 266 -22.31 8.59 23.57
CA ALA A 266 -22.41 8.76 22.11
C ALA A 266 -23.80 8.36 21.58
N LYS A 267 -24.27 9.07 20.55
CA LYS A 267 -25.42 8.60 19.77
C LYS A 267 -25.05 7.32 19.02
N VAL A 268 -25.84 6.28 19.24
CA VAL A 268 -25.62 4.96 18.63
C VAL A 268 -26.83 4.52 17.84
N SER A 269 -26.58 3.88 16.71
CA SER A 269 -27.59 3.16 15.93
C SER A 269 -27.56 1.70 16.31
N THR A 270 -28.73 1.13 16.62
CA THR A 270 -28.87 -0.29 16.99
C THR A 270 -29.32 -1.10 15.81
N LEU A 271 -28.58 -2.17 15.50
CA LEU A 271 -28.87 -3.11 14.40
C LEU A 271 -28.97 -4.52 14.97
N PRO A 272 -30.15 -5.19 14.86
CA PRO A 272 -30.29 -6.56 15.26
C PRO A 272 -29.44 -7.47 14.35
N PHE A 273 -28.57 -8.30 14.95
CA PHE A 273 -27.58 -9.10 14.26
C PHE A 273 -27.72 -10.59 14.67
N ARG A 274 -28.11 -11.45 13.73
CA ARG A 274 -28.13 -12.90 13.90
C ARG A 274 -26.79 -13.48 13.53
N ILE A 275 -26.08 -14.00 14.52
CA ILE A 275 -24.74 -14.55 14.36
C ILE A 275 -24.86 -15.98 13.85
N THR A 276 -24.18 -16.29 12.74
CA THR A 276 -24.16 -17.62 12.13
C THR A 276 -22.87 -18.39 12.44
N ARG A 277 -21.74 -17.66 12.67
CA ARG A 277 -20.44 -18.26 12.95
C ARG A 277 -19.57 -17.34 13.80
N VAL A 278 -18.82 -17.97 14.72
CA VAL A 278 -17.78 -17.30 15.51
C VAL A 278 -16.43 -17.90 15.13
N GLU A 279 -15.44 -17.02 14.85
CA GLU A 279 -14.06 -17.40 14.53
C GLU A 279 -13.11 -16.75 15.54
N TYR A 280 -12.21 -17.54 16.14
CA TYR A 280 -11.25 -17.07 17.14
C TYR A 280 -9.88 -16.88 16.47
N LEU A 281 -9.35 -15.65 16.51
CA LEU A 281 -8.06 -15.28 15.94
C LEU A 281 -7.01 -14.91 17.00
N GLY A 282 -7.13 -15.47 18.21
CA GLY A 282 -6.25 -15.15 19.34
C GLY A 282 -6.66 -13.85 20.03
N ALA A 283 -6.12 -12.71 19.57
CA ALA A 283 -6.44 -11.40 20.17
C ALA A 283 -7.86 -10.90 19.84
N ASP A 284 -8.47 -11.42 18.78
CA ASP A 284 -9.78 -11.00 18.30
C ASP A 284 -10.71 -12.17 18.05
N ARG A 285 -12.02 -11.89 18.07
CA ARG A 285 -13.07 -12.78 17.57
C ARG A 285 -13.77 -12.12 16.40
N LEU A 286 -13.96 -12.86 15.31
CA LEU A 286 -14.80 -12.43 14.19
C LEU A 286 -16.16 -13.11 14.31
N LEU A 287 -17.20 -12.32 14.27
CA LEU A 287 -18.59 -12.77 14.29
C LEU A 287 -19.17 -12.55 12.91
N TYR A 288 -19.51 -13.61 12.23
CA TYR A 288 -20.17 -13.58 10.93
C TYR A 288 -21.65 -13.79 11.12
N GLY A 289 -22.46 -13.03 10.41
CA GLY A 289 -23.92 -13.18 10.50
C GLY A 289 -24.66 -12.29 9.53
N ILE A 290 -25.95 -12.14 9.78
CA ILE A 290 -26.89 -11.40 8.95
C ILE A 290 -27.61 -10.36 9.81
N LEU A 291 -27.81 -9.17 9.25
CA LEU A 291 -28.65 -8.15 9.87
C LEU A 291 -30.12 -8.58 9.79
N CYS A 292 -30.92 -8.20 10.77
CA CYS A 292 -32.36 -8.37 10.83
C CYS A 292 -33.05 -6.98 10.80
N GLY A 293 -34.36 -6.96 10.58
CA GLY A 293 -35.13 -5.72 10.50
C GLY A 293 -34.97 -5.00 9.15
N ASP A 294 -34.81 -3.69 9.15
CA ASP A 294 -34.79 -2.84 7.93
C ASP A 294 -33.65 -3.17 6.96
N PHE A 295 -32.58 -3.78 7.45
CA PHE A 295 -31.41 -4.24 6.66
C PHE A 295 -31.36 -5.77 6.54
N SER A 296 -32.51 -6.45 6.59
CA SER A 296 -32.58 -7.91 6.61
C SER A 296 -31.81 -8.56 5.47
N ASP A 297 -31.31 -9.79 5.73
CA ASP A 297 -30.62 -10.69 4.83
C ASP A 297 -29.22 -10.22 4.34
N GLN A 298 -28.70 -9.12 4.86
CA GLN A 298 -27.37 -8.65 4.49
C GLN A 298 -26.30 -9.17 5.43
N LYS A 299 -25.27 -9.78 4.84
CA LYS A 299 -24.14 -10.37 5.58
C LYS A 299 -23.20 -9.27 6.08
N VAL A 300 -22.91 -9.32 7.37
CA VAL A 300 -21.96 -8.41 8.02
C VAL A 300 -21.01 -9.16 8.95
N ILE A 301 -19.92 -8.52 9.30
CA ILE A 301 -18.90 -9.05 10.19
C ILE A 301 -18.72 -8.05 11.35
N ALA A 302 -18.71 -8.55 12.59
CA ALA A 302 -18.24 -7.79 13.74
C ALA A 302 -16.86 -8.32 14.16
N ARG A 303 -15.98 -7.43 14.59
CA ARG A 303 -14.67 -7.76 15.13
C ARG A 303 -14.62 -7.33 16.59
N LEU A 304 -14.53 -8.30 17.49
CA LEU A 304 -14.48 -8.06 18.93
C LEU A 304 -13.08 -8.37 19.46
N PRO A 305 -12.43 -7.43 20.17
CA PRO A 305 -11.21 -7.73 20.87
C PRO A 305 -11.48 -8.75 22.01
N SER A 306 -10.48 -9.54 22.37
CA SER A 306 -10.58 -10.56 23.44
C SER A 306 -10.97 -9.98 24.80
N THR A 307 -10.79 -8.67 24.99
CA THR A 307 -11.21 -7.93 26.21
C THR A 307 -12.73 -7.79 26.34
N VAL A 308 -13.49 -7.93 25.25
CA VAL A 308 -14.95 -7.96 25.29
C VAL A 308 -15.42 -9.37 25.63
N THR A 309 -15.80 -9.58 26.90
CA THR A 309 -16.12 -10.92 27.47
C THR A 309 -17.58 -11.33 27.36
N VAL A 310 -18.34 -10.74 26.40
CA VAL A 310 -19.75 -11.12 26.18
C VAL A 310 -19.83 -12.57 25.68
N ASP A 311 -20.67 -13.40 26.33
CA ASP A 311 -20.98 -14.75 25.87
C ASP A 311 -21.86 -14.69 24.64
N ILE A 312 -21.29 -15.03 23.49
CA ILE A 312 -21.94 -14.95 22.19
C ILE A 312 -22.04 -16.36 21.61
N LYS A 313 -23.27 -16.78 21.30
CA LYS A 313 -23.58 -18.08 20.70
C LYS A 313 -23.99 -17.92 19.25
N ALA A 314 -23.56 -18.86 18.41
CA ALA A 314 -24.06 -18.97 17.04
C ALA A 314 -25.59 -19.27 17.03
N GLU A 315 -26.24 -18.96 15.92
CA GLU A 315 -27.68 -19.09 15.68
C GLU A 315 -28.57 -18.28 16.64
N THR A 316 -27.99 -17.22 17.24
CA THR A 316 -28.71 -16.32 18.18
C THR A 316 -28.65 -14.88 17.65
N THR A 317 -29.74 -14.15 17.85
CA THR A 317 -29.82 -12.72 17.50
C THR A 317 -29.48 -11.87 18.73
N TYR A 318 -28.62 -10.89 18.53
CA TYR A 318 -28.23 -9.91 19.53
C TYR A 318 -28.38 -8.49 18.99
N ASP A 319 -28.62 -7.55 19.86
CA ASP A 319 -28.53 -6.13 19.53
C ASP A 319 -27.06 -5.72 19.48
N PHE A 320 -26.63 -5.23 18.32
CA PHE A 320 -25.32 -4.59 18.13
C PHE A 320 -25.49 -3.12 17.84
N THR A 321 -24.50 -2.33 18.20
CA THR A 321 -24.52 -0.87 18.04
C THR A 321 -23.33 -0.39 17.27
N VAL A 322 -23.52 0.69 16.52
CA VAL A 322 -22.45 1.50 15.88
C VAL A 322 -22.66 2.95 16.29
N GLU A 323 -21.60 3.64 16.69
CA GLU A 323 -21.69 5.09 16.92
C GLU A 323 -22.00 5.82 15.61
N GLU A 324 -22.93 6.77 15.62
CA GLU A 324 -23.37 7.48 14.41
C GLU A 324 -22.22 8.18 13.67
N LYS A 325 -21.20 8.68 14.38
CA LYS A 325 -20.00 9.30 13.78
C LYS A 325 -19.14 8.32 12.95
N GLU A 326 -19.24 7.01 13.26
CA GLU A 326 -18.48 5.97 12.55
C GLU A 326 -19.22 5.44 11.33
N LEU A 327 -20.49 5.83 11.15
CA LEU A 327 -21.27 5.48 9.98
C LEU A 327 -20.80 6.29 8.76
N LYS A 328 -20.68 5.61 7.64
CA LYS A 328 -20.33 6.20 6.35
C LYS A 328 -21.47 5.93 5.37
N PHE A 329 -21.76 6.89 4.50
CA PHE A 329 -22.85 6.78 3.54
C PHE A 329 -22.31 6.95 2.13
N PHE A 330 -22.74 6.08 1.24
CA PHE A 330 -22.33 6.11 -0.17
C PHE A 330 -23.57 6.11 -1.08
N ASP A 331 -23.46 6.78 -2.20
CA ASP A 331 -24.48 6.80 -3.23
C ASP A 331 -24.60 5.42 -3.90
N THR A 332 -25.83 4.97 -4.15
CA THR A 332 -26.08 3.61 -4.70
C THR A 332 -25.64 3.44 -6.16
N THR A 333 -25.53 4.53 -6.91
CA THR A 333 -25.19 4.52 -8.35
C THR A 333 -23.74 4.83 -8.59
N THR A 334 -23.25 5.92 -7.99
CA THR A 334 -21.88 6.41 -8.20
C THR A 334 -20.86 5.76 -7.26
N GLU A 335 -21.34 5.11 -6.19
CA GLU A 335 -20.55 4.60 -5.09
C GLU A 335 -19.72 5.67 -4.35
N LEU A 336 -19.85 6.94 -4.68
CA LEU A 336 -19.15 8.03 -4.04
C LEU A 336 -19.71 8.28 -2.64
N ARG A 337 -18.85 8.76 -1.75
CA ARG A 337 -19.26 9.15 -0.41
C ARG A 337 -20.23 10.33 -0.47
N ILE A 338 -21.27 10.26 0.34
CA ILE A 338 -22.27 11.31 0.52
C ILE A 338 -22.32 11.76 2.00
N SER A 339 -22.99 12.87 2.26
CA SER A 339 -23.20 13.37 3.62
C SER A 339 -23.97 12.40 4.50
N THR A 340 -23.73 12.48 5.81
CA THR A 340 -24.45 11.69 6.84
C THR A 340 -25.95 11.83 6.71
N ARG A 341 -26.65 10.71 6.84
CA ARG A 341 -28.12 10.65 6.86
C ARG A 341 -28.60 10.05 8.18
N PRO A 342 -29.77 10.44 8.70
CA PRO A 342 -30.39 9.74 9.83
C PRO A 342 -30.72 8.30 9.42
N LEU A 343 -30.49 7.35 10.32
CA LEU A 343 -30.93 5.96 10.24
C LEU A 343 -32.32 5.82 10.83
#